data_faaa78253902ea82911abf2c83e3e01b
#
_entry.id   faaa78253902ea82911abf2c83e3e01b
#
_cell.length_a   1.000
_cell.length_b   1.000
_cell.length_c   1.000
_cell.angle_alpha   90.00
_cell.angle_beta   90.00
_cell.angle_gamma   90.00
#
_symmetry.space_group_name_H-M   'P 1'
#
loop_
_entity.id
_entity.type
_entity.pdbx_description
1 polymer ?
#
loop_
_entity_poly.entity_id
_entity_poly.type
_entity_poly.pdbx_seq_one_letter_code
_entity_poly.pdbx_strand_id
1 'polypeptide(L)'
;MNVTSGLAFVPFSKVPVYCGTKAFMRSFTLSLRHQLKSTNTEVIEIIPPALNTDLGGKGIHDAHPAVSDFVESIFKQLEEGKVELTFGTSESRAVANNETITDYFNGMNP
;
A
#
# COMPACT_ATOMS: atom_id res chain seq x y z
N MET A 1 1.16 -2.02 -13.75
CA MET A 1 1.05 -2.14 -12.27
C MET A 1 1.75 -0.96 -11.61
N ASN A 2 1.12 -0.34 -10.62
CA ASN A 2 1.72 0.70 -9.78
C ASN A 2 1.89 0.17 -8.36
N VAL A 3 3.03 0.45 -7.74
CA VAL A 3 3.31 0.05 -6.35
C VAL A 3 3.21 1.28 -5.46
N THR A 4 2.17 1.33 -4.65
CA THR A 4 1.95 2.38 -3.64
C THR A 4 2.44 1.93 -2.26
N SER A 5 1.69 2.14 -1.22
CA SER A 5 1.99 1.70 0.15
C SER A 5 0.77 1.86 1.03
N GLY A 6 0.65 1.10 2.10
CA GLY A 6 -0.28 1.40 3.18
C GLY A 6 -0.10 2.81 3.76
N LEU A 7 1.11 3.37 3.66
CA LEU A 7 1.41 4.75 4.08
C LEU A 7 0.86 5.84 3.14
N ALA A 8 0.33 5.44 1.98
CA ALA A 8 -0.45 6.35 1.12
C ALA A 8 -1.82 6.70 1.72
N PHE A 9 -2.34 5.86 2.61
CA PHE A 9 -3.66 5.99 3.24
C PHE A 9 -3.56 6.56 4.66
N VAL A 10 -2.62 6.03 5.45
CA VAL A 10 -2.36 6.49 6.82
C VAL A 10 -0.87 6.84 6.93
N PRO A 11 -0.51 8.12 6.94
CA PRO A 11 0.90 8.52 6.88
C PRO A 11 1.64 8.29 8.20
N PHE A 12 2.94 7.99 8.08
CA PHE A 12 3.87 7.90 9.19
C PHE A 12 4.68 9.21 9.28
N SER A 13 4.55 9.92 10.37
CA SER A 13 5.07 11.28 10.53
C SER A 13 6.59 11.41 10.42
N LYS A 14 7.32 10.31 10.66
CA LYS A 14 8.79 10.29 10.55
C LYS A 14 9.31 10.30 9.10
N VAL A 15 8.44 9.95 8.13
CA VAL A 15 8.80 9.91 6.69
C VAL A 15 7.75 10.62 5.82
N PRO A 16 7.48 11.91 6.09
CA PRO A 16 6.36 12.62 5.49
C PRO A 16 6.46 12.75 3.96
N VAL A 17 7.67 12.96 3.44
CA VAL A 17 7.89 13.07 1.99
C VAL A 17 7.59 11.74 1.30
N TYR A 18 8.07 10.63 1.84
CA TYR A 18 7.76 9.30 1.33
C TYR A 18 6.24 9.06 1.30
N CYS A 19 5.56 9.32 2.40
CA CYS A 19 4.09 9.18 2.48
C CYS A 19 3.38 10.04 1.44
N GLY A 20 3.82 11.29 1.27
CA GLY A 20 3.30 12.21 0.25
C GLY A 20 3.47 11.68 -1.18
N THR A 21 4.64 11.13 -1.52
CA THR A 21 4.88 10.53 -2.84
C THR A 21 3.98 9.31 -3.08
N LYS A 22 3.75 8.49 -2.07
CA LYS A 22 2.87 7.31 -2.16
C LYS A 22 1.39 7.71 -2.25
N ALA A 23 0.96 8.74 -1.56
CA ALA A 23 -0.38 9.29 -1.68
C ALA A 23 -0.63 9.89 -3.08
N PHE A 24 0.35 10.59 -3.64
CA PHE A 24 0.32 11.03 -5.04
C PHE A 24 0.13 9.85 -6.00
N MET A 25 0.94 8.80 -5.86
CA MET A 25 0.84 7.60 -6.70
C MET A 25 -0.52 6.91 -6.58
N ARG A 26 -1.11 6.86 -5.38
CA ARG A 26 -2.46 6.34 -5.17
C ARG A 26 -3.50 7.16 -5.94
N SER A 27 -3.50 8.48 -5.76
CA SER A 27 -4.43 9.38 -6.46
C SER A 27 -4.28 9.28 -7.99
N PHE A 28 -3.04 9.27 -8.48
CA PHE A 28 -2.74 9.09 -9.89
C PHE A 28 -3.26 7.75 -10.43
N THR A 29 -3.07 6.66 -9.68
CA THR A 29 -3.51 5.30 -10.08
C THR A 29 -5.03 5.23 -10.26
N LEU A 30 -5.80 5.84 -9.35
CA LEU A 30 -7.25 5.91 -9.46
C LEU A 30 -7.70 6.66 -10.73
N SER A 31 -7.08 7.81 -10.98
CA SER A 31 -7.37 8.64 -12.15
C SER A 31 -7.01 7.90 -13.45
N LEU A 32 -5.85 7.27 -13.50
CA LEU A 32 -5.38 6.49 -14.64
C LEU A 32 -6.32 5.30 -14.94
N ARG A 33 -6.75 4.60 -13.92
CA ARG A 33 -7.71 3.49 -14.07
C ARG A 33 -9.02 3.97 -14.69
N HIS A 34 -9.52 5.13 -14.26
CA HIS A 34 -10.71 5.73 -14.83
C HIS A 34 -10.51 6.16 -16.29
N GLN A 35 -9.38 6.80 -16.60
CA GLN A 35 -9.07 7.23 -17.98
C GLN A 35 -8.96 6.06 -18.96
N LEU A 36 -8.45 4.93 -18.51
CA LEU A 36 -8.23 3.74 -19.35
C LEU A 36 -9.39 2.74 -19.35
N LYS A 37 -10.51 3.06 -18.68
CA LYS A 37 -11.64 2.13 -18.46
C LYS A 37 -12.28 1.60 -19.75
N SER A 38 -12.18 2.32 -20.86
CA SER A 38 -12.72 1.92 -22.19
C SER A 38 -11.66 1.29 -23.11
N THR A 39 -10.48 1.02 -22.59
CA THR A 39 -9.39 0.33 -23.30
C THR A 39 -9.23 -1.12 -22.78
N ASN A 40 -8.34 -1.88 -23.43
CA ASN A 40 -7.97 -3.22 -22.98
C ASN A 40 -6.86 -3.21 -21.88
N THR A 41 -6.56 -2.03 -21.30
CA THR A 41 -5.53 -1.89 -20.30
C THR A 41 -6.11 -1.95 -18.89
N GLU A 42 -5.69 -2.91 -18.11
CA GLU A 42 -6.01 -3.03 -16.69
C GLU A 42 -4.97 -2.31 -15.85
N VAL A 43 -5.42 -1.49 -14.91
CA VAL A 43 -4.54 -0.75 -13.99
C VAL A 43 -4.62 -1.39 -12.61
N ILE A 44 -3.55 -2.07 -12.23
CA ILE A 44 -3.42 -2.79 -10.95
C ILE A 44 -2.55 -1.98 -9.99
N GLU A 45 -3.03 -1.85 -8.77
CA GLU A 45 -2.30 -1.23 -7.65
C GLU A 45 -1.87 -2.30 -6.65
N ILE A 46 -0.58 -2.35 -6.36
CA ILE A 46 -0.02 -3.17 -5.28
C ILE A 46 0.24 -2.24 -4.10
N ILE A 47 -0.32 -2.59 -2.93
CA ILE A 47 -0.30 -1.77 -1.71
C ILE A 47 0.46 -2.53 -0.61
N PRO A 48 1.80 -2.51 -0.61
CA PRO A 48 2.57 -3.23 0.40
C PRO A 48 2.44 -2.63 1.79
N PRO A 49 2.49 -3.47 2.84
CA PRO A 49 2.83 -3.03 4.19
C PRO A 49 4.35 -2.86 4.34
N ALA A 50 4.84 -2.60 5.55
CA ALA A 50 6.24 -2.83 5.88
C ALA A 50 6.53 -4.35 5.79
N LEU A 51 7.62 -4.69 5.12
CA LEU A 51 8.08 -6.07 4.91
C LEU A 51 9.51 -6.21 5.42
N ASN A 52 9.93 -7.44 5.73
CA ASN A 52 11.30 -7.73 6.12
C ASN A 52 12.24 -7.55 4.91
N THR A 53 12.79 -6.35 4.79
CA THR A 53 13.73 -5.92 3.76
C THR A 53 14.78 -5.00 4.37
N ASP A 54 15.83 -4.71 3.64
CA ASP A 54 16.87 -3.74 4.05
C ASP A 54 16.53 -2.29 3.66
N LEU A 55 15.28 -1.99 3.34
CA LEU A 55 14.85 -0.63 2.99
C LEU A 55 15.08 0.33 4.16
N GLY A 56 15.92 1.34 3.94
CA GLY A 56 16.28 2.33 4.96
C GLY A 56 17.39 1.89 5.91
N GLY A 57 17.81 0.61 5.89
CA GLY A 57 18.90 0.08 6.70
C GLY A 57 18.71 -1.39 7.06
N LYS A 58 19.84 -2.08 7.23
CA LYS A 58 19.85 -3.51 7.54
C LYS A 58 19.27 -3.77 8.95
N GLY A 59 18.38 -4.76 9.04
CA GLY A 59 17.78 -5.20 10.30
C GLY A 59 16.64 -4.36 10.85
N ILE A 60 16.33 -3.21 10.24
CA ILE A 60 15.25 -2.32 10.69
C ILE A 60 13.87 -3.00 10.61
N HIS A 61 13.70 -3.88 9.64
CA HIS A 61 12.42 -4.52 9.34
C HIS A 61 12.36 -6.02 9.69
N ASP A 62 13.28 -6.52 10.51
CA ASP A 62 13.35 -7.97 10.85
C ASP A 62 12.08 -8.52 11.52
N ALA A 63 11.31 -7.67 12.20
CA ALA A 63 10.05 -8.04 12.85
C ALA A 63 8.84 -8.04 11.89
N HIS A 64 9.01 -7.62 10.64
CA HIS A 64 7.93 -7.55 9.66
C HIS A 64 7.80 -8.85 8.86
N PRO A 65 6.64 -9.08 8.20
CA PRO A 65 6.40 -10.28 7.39
C PRO A 65 7.46 -10.48 6.29
N ALA A 66 7.71 -11.74 5.96
CA ALA A 66 8.63 -12.10 4.88
C ALA A 66 8.12 -11.63 3.51
N VAL A 67 9.04 -11.23 2.64
CA VAL A 67 8.71 -10.86 1.25
C VAL A 67 8.06 -12.00 0.50
N SER A 68 8.49 -13.26 0.73
CA SER A 68 7.92 -14.45 0.08
C SER A 68 6.43 -14.60 0.35
N ASP A 69 5.98 -14.40 1.59
CA ASP A 69 4.57 -14.51 1.97
C ASP A 69 3.73 -13.42 1.30
N PHE A 70 4.28 -12.21 1.23
CA PHE A 70 3.67 -11.11 0.51
C PHE A 70 3.51 -11.43 -0.98
N VAL A 71 4.57 -11.89 -1.63
CA VAL A 71 4.56 -12.22 -3.07
C VAL A 71 3.53 -13.31 -3.38
N GLU A 72 3.50 -14.38 -2.58
CA GLU A 72 2.51 -15.45 -2.75
C GLU A 72 1.07 -14.94 -2.65
N SER A 73 0.78 -14.10 -1.63
CA SER A 73 -0.53 -13.49 -1.47
C SER A 73 -0.91 -12.59 -2.66
N ILE A 74 0.04 -11.79 -3.17
CA ILE A 74 -0.21 -10.89 -4.31
C ILE A 74 -0.54 -11.70 -5.58
N PHE A 75 0.19 -12.76 -5.88
CA PHE A 75 -0.10 -13.62 -7.03
C PHE A 75 -1.48 -14.27 -6.93
N LYS A 76 -1.86 -14.75 -5.75
CA LYS A 76 -3.20 -15.30 -5.51
C LYS A 76 -4.29 -14.26 -5.77
N GLN A 77 -4.12 -13.03 -5.27
CA GLN A 77 -5.08 -11.95 -5.51
C GLN A 77 -5.17 -11.56 -6.98
N LEU A 78 -4.05 -11.60 -7.73
CA LEU A 78 -4.04 -11.40 -9.18
C LEU A 78 -4.85 -12.48 -9.91
N GLU A 79 -4.68 -13.74 -9.53
CA GLU A 79 -5.46 -14.87 -10.09
C GLU A 79 -6.96 -14.73 -9.80
N GLU A 80 -7.33 -14.14 -8.66
CA GLU A 80 -8.71 -13.81 -8.29
C GLU A 80 -9.28 -12.60 -9.06
N GLY A 81 -8.48 -11.92 -9.88
CA GLY A 81 -8.89 -10.76 -10.67
C GLY A 81 -9.00 -9.46 -9.88
N LYS A 82 -8.38 -9.35 -8.71
CA LYS A 82 -8.36 -8.12 -7.93
C LYS A 82 -7.46 -7.07 -8.59
N VAL A 83 -7.81 -5.81 -8.44
CA VAL A 83 -7.05 -4.66 -8.99
C VAL A 83 -6.42 -3.78 -7.92
N GLU A 84 -6.80 -3.96 -6.67
CA GLU A 84 -6.17 -3.37 -5.48
C GLU A 84 -5.70 -4.51 -4.58
N LEU A 85 -4.38 -4.67 -4.47
CA LEU A 85 -3.75 -5.83 -3.83
C LEU A 85 -3.10 -5.38 -2.53
N THR A 86 -3.64 -5.87 -1.43
CA THR A 86 -3.21 -5.55 -0.07
C THR A 86 -2.62 -6.77 0.63
N PHE A 87 -1.91 -6.54 1.73
CA PHE A 87 -1.38 -7.62 2.57
C PHE A 87 -1.14 -7.12 4.00
N GLY A 88 -1.55 -7.90 5.00
CA GLY A 88 -1.31 -7.58 6.41
C GLY A 88 -1.83 -6.19 6.79
N THR A 89 -0.99 -5.35 7.38
CA THR A 89 -1.42 -4.01 7.87
C THR A 89 -1.88 -3.05 6.76
N SER A 90 -1.55 -3.31 5.50
CA SER A 90 -2.06 -2.45 4.42
C SER A 90 -3.54 -2.68 4.13
N GLU A 91 -4.10 -3.84 4.48
CA GLU A 91 -5.53 -4.14 4.32
C GLU A 91 -6.40 -3.18 5.13
N SER A 92 -6.13 -3.06 6.43
CA SER A 92 -6.88 -2.16 7.32
C SER A 92 -6.67 -0.69 6.97
N ARG A 93 -5.46 -0.31 6.55
CA ARG A 93 -5.17 1.08 6.14
C ARG A 93 -5.89 1.48 4.86
N ALA A 94 -5.96 0.59 3.87
CA ALA A 94 -6.62 0.85 2.59
C ALA A 94 -8.14 1.07 2.72
N VAL A 95 -8.77 0.58 3.79
CA VAL A 95 -10.19 0.77 4.07
C VAL A 95 -10.46 1.81 5.18
N ALA A 96 -9.41 2.49 5.67
CA ALA A 96 -9.57 3.55 6.66
C ALA A 96 -10.44 4.68 6.10
N ASN A 97 -11.38 5.15 6.89
CA ASN A 97 -12.31 6.22 6.56
C ASN A 97 -12.15 7.41 7.51
N ASN A 98 -12.97 8.44 7.34
CA ASN A 98 -12.91 9.66 8.14
C ASN A 98 -13.08 9.42 9.65
N GLU A 99 -13.74 8.35 10.06
CA GLU A 99 -13.94 8.02 11.48
C GLU A 99 -12.72 7.28 12.07
N THR A 100 -12.06 6.46 11.29
CA THR A 100 -10.99 5.56 11.76
C THR A 100 -9.58 6.08 11.47
N ILE A 101 -9.41 6.98 10.48
CA ILE A 101 -8.08 7.43 10.04
C ILE A 101 -7.31 8.15 11.17
N THR A 102 -8.00 8.92 12.00
CA THR A 102 -7.36 9.64 13.12
C THR A 102 -6.80 8.67 14.15
N ASP A 103 -7.53 7.62 14.49
CA ASP A 103 -7.08 6.61 15.45
C ASP A 103 -5.90 5.81 14.91
N TYR A 104 -5.95 5.40 13.64
CA TYR A 104 -4.82 4.76 12.97
C TYR A 104 -3.58 5.66 12.94
N PHE A 105 -3.76 6.94 12.59
CA PHE A 105 -2.67 7.90 12.54
C PHE A 105 -2.03 8.10 13.92
N ASN A 106 -2.83 8.33 14.96
CA ASN A 106 -2.35 8.53 16.32
C ASN A 106 -1.66 7.28 16.88
N GLY A 107 -2.22 6.09 16.61
CA GLY A 107 -1.62 4.83 17.06
C GLY A 107 -0.25 4.55 16.43
N MET A 108 -0.07 4.99 15.16
CA MET A 108 1.20 4.81 14.45
C MET A 108 2.21 5.93 14.74
N ASN A 109 1.75 7.10 15.17
CA ASN A 109 2.55 8.30 15.45
C ASN A 109 2.36 8.77 16.89
N PRO A 110 2.80 7.97 17.88
CA PRO A 110 2.66 8.31 19.29
C PRO A 110 3.48 9.54 19.70
#